data_6cdbd96040186f1a95616bb339ff02a0
#
_entry.id   6cdbd96040186f1a95616bb339ff02a0
#
_cell.length_a   1.000
_cell.length_b   1.000
_cell.length_c   1.000
_cell.angle_alpha   90.00
_cell.angle_beta   90.00
_cell.angle_gamma   90.00
#
_symmetry.space_group_name_H-M   'P 1'
#
loop_
_entity.id
_entity.type
_entity.pdbx_description
1 polymer ?
#
loop_
_entity_poly.entity_id
_entity_poly.type
_entity_poly.pdbx_seq_one_letter_code
_entity_poly.pdbx_strand_id
1 'polypeptide(L)'
;MTIEDLGQLIQRVLKRSGAVEIDGLGVFARDKTGDISFQHSNRPRIFIAYATEDRAVAERLFKELTAHGFAAWMDRRKLLPGQDWPHRIEDAIASSDFFIACFSCKSVKKRGGFQTEIRHALSCASSVPLDDVFLIPVRLDDCRVPARIQRETQYVDLFPDWAVGFERVLRIIKRQNLLAA
;
A
#
# COMPACT_ATOMS: atom_id res chain seq x y z
N MET A 1 9.76 -18.62 18.09
CA MET A 1 10.26 -17.32 18.62
C MET A 1 9.17 -16.80 19.53
N THR A 2 9.46 -16.70 20.82
CA THR A 2 8.52 -16.17 21.84
C THR A 2 8.56 -14.64 21.85
N ILE A 3 7.59 -14.00 22.51
CA ILE A 3 7.57 -12.53 22.70
C ILE A 3 8.84 -12.08 23.47
N GLU A 4 9.30 -12.89 24.41
CA GLU A 4 10.52 -12.62 25.16
C GLU A 4 11.79 -12.67 24.28
N ASP A 5 11.86 -13.64 23.35
CA ASP A 5 12.97 -13.73 22.38
C ASP A 5 13.03 -12.49 21.49
N LEU A 6 11.86 -12.00 21.04
CA LEU A 6 11.76 -10.80 20.22
C LEU A 6 12.20 -9.55 21.01
N GLY A 7 11.75 -9.41 22.27
CA GLY A 7 12.14 -8.32 23.15
C GLY A 7 13.66 -8.26 23.38
N GLN A 8 14.28 -9.42 23.65
CA GLN A 8 15.74 -9.52 23.82
C GLN A 8 16.49 -9.17 22.52
N LEU A 9 15.98 -9.59 21.36
CA LEU A 9 16.56 -9.26 20.07
C LEU A 9 16.52 -7.75 19.82
N ILE A 10 15.38 -7.11 20.04
CA ILE A 10 15.21 -5.66 19.90
C ILE A 10 16.18 -4.92 20.81
N GLN A 11 16.27 -5.30 22.10
CA GLN A 11 17.21 -4.67 23.04
C GLN A 11 18.67 -4.83 22.61
N ARG A 12 19.05 -5.99 22.08
CA ARG A 12 20.40 -6.25 21.58
C ARG A 12 20.75 -5.38 20.38
N VAL A 13 19.80 -5.20 19.45
CA VAL A 13 19.98 -4.33 18.27
C VAL A 13 20.05 -2.87 18.71
N LEU A 14 19.16 -2.40 19.59
CA LEU A 14 19.17 -1.03 20.13
C LEU A 14 20.48 -0.66 20.84
N LYS A 15 21.10 -1.61 21.54
CA LYS A 15 22.42 -1.39 22.16
C LYS A 15 23.54 -1.17 21.15
N ARG A 16 23.39 -1.71 19.93
CA ARG A 16 24.41 -1.63 18.85
C ARG A 16 24.20 -0.46 17.92
N SER A 17 22.96 -0.21 17.50
CA SER A 17 22.61 0.75 16.43
C SER A 17 21.87 1.99 16.93
N GLY A 18 21.45 2.01 18.20
CA GLY A 18 20.70 3.12 18.78
C GLY A 18 19.23 3.17 18.33
N ALA A 19 18.89 2.59 17.19
CA ALA A 19 17.52 2.47 16.70
C ALA A 19 17.34 1.17 15.91
N VAL A 20 16.11 0.65 15.91
CA VAL A 20 15.68 -0.49 15.11
C VAL A 20 14.27 -0.23 14.56
N GLU A 21 14.12 -0.35 13.26
CA GLU A 21 12.83 -0.30 12.60
C GLU A 21 12.32 -1.72 12.38
N ILE A 22 11.08 -1.96 12.79
CA ILE A 22 10.34 -3.20 12.51
C ILE A 22 9.24 -2.83 11.51
N ASP A 23 9.35 -3.40 10.32
CA ASP A 23 8.41 -3.14 9.23
C ASP A 23 6.96 -3.45 9.67
N GLY A 24 6.06 -2.50 9.44
CA GLY A 24 4.66 -2.58 9.85
C GLY A 24 4.38 -2.36 11.35
N LEU A 25 5.40 -2.17 12.19
CA LEU A 25 5.23 -1.92 13.62
C LEU A 25 5.69 -0.51 14.00
N GLY A 26 6.95 -0.16 13.72
CA GLY A 26 7.48 1.15 14.09
C GLY A 26 8.99 1.14 14.36
N VAL A 27 9.45 2.27 14.85
CA VAL A 27 10.84 2.51 15.20
C VAL A 27 10.99 2.53 16.71
N PHE A 28 11.80 1.62 17.24
CA PHE A 28 12.32 1.68 18.60
C PHE A 28 13.63 2.48 18.55
N ALA A 29 13.74 3.51 19.35
CA ALA A 29 14.97 4.29 19.48
C ALA A 29 15.38 4.37 20.94
N ARG A 30 16.70 4.33 21.18
CA ARG A 30 17.28 4.51 22.49
C ARG A 30 17.93 5.90 22.56
N ASP A 31 17.53 6.69 23.52
CA ASP A 31 18.10 8.01 23.73
C ASP A 31 19.48 7.94 24.48
N LYS A 32 20.08 9.10 24.70
CA LYS A 32 21.38 9.24 25.38
C LYS A 32 21.30 8.86 26.87
N THR A 33 20.11 8.84 27.48
CA THR A 33 19.87 8.46 28.86
C THR A 33 19.67 6.96 29.01
N GLY A 34 19.47 6.26 27.88
CA GLY A 34 19.27 4.82 27.85
C GLY A 34 17.80 4.42 27.78
N ASP A 35 16.89 5.39 27.79
CA ASP A 35 15.46 5.15 27.69
C ASP A 35 15.07 4.75 26.27
N ILE A 36 14.12 3.81 26.18
CA ILE A 36 13.64 3.31 24.89
C ILE A 36 12.32 4.01 24.59
N SER A 37 12.30 4.77 23.50
CA SER A 37 11.08 5.33 22.90
C SER A 37 10.61 4.43 21.76
N PHE A 38 9.30 4.35 21.59
CA PHE A 38 8.67 3.69 20.47
C PHE A 38 7.88 4.74 19.67
N GLN A 39 8.22 4.86 18.40
CA GLN A 39 7.44 5.64 17.45
C GLN A 39 6.75 4.67 16.50
N HIS A 40 5.43 4.70 16.49
CA HIS A 40 4.68 3.93 15.50
C HIS A 40 5.14 4.34 14.10
N SER A 41 5.49 3.37 13.26
CA SER A 41 5.76 3.65 11.86
C SER A 41 4.42 3.97 11.20
N ASN A 42 4.07 5.25 11.19
CA ASN A 42 2.87 5.74 10.51
C ASN A 42 3.13 5.86 9.00
N ARG A 43 3.86 4.87 8.44
CA ARG A 43 4.05 4.75 6.99
C ARG A 43 2.79 4.12 6.42
N PRO A 44 1.98 4.88 5.68
CA PRO A 44 0.80 4.31 5.04
C PRO A 44 1.18 3.09 4.20
N ARG A 45 0.46 2.01 4.45
CA ARG A 45 0.58 0.76 3.69
C ARG A 45 -0.29 0.87 2.45
N ILE A 46 0.32 0.72 1.29
CA ILE A 46 -0.35 0.92 0.01
C ILE A 46 -0.27 -0.37 -0.81
N PHE A 47 -1.41 -0.98 -1.06
CA PHE A 47 -1.49 -2.09 -2.00
C PHE A 47 -1.68 -1.58 -3.42
N ILE A 48 -0.85 -2.06 -4.37
CA ILE A 48 -0.95 -1.71 -5.79
C ILE A 48 -1.44 -2.92 -6.58
N ALA A 49 -2.68 -2.86 -7.05
CA ALA A 49 -3.26 -3.85 -7.95
C ALA A 49 -3.05 -3.46 -9.41
N TYR A 50 -2.57 -4.39 -10.22
CA TYR A 50 -2.29 -4.17 -11.63
C TYR A 50 -2.47 -5.45 -12.46
N ALA A 51 -2.74 -5.29 -13.75
CA ALA A 51 -2.69 -6.41 -14.68
C ALA A 51 -1.24 -6.70 -15.10
N THR A 52 -0.92 -7.95 -15.36
CA THR A 52 0.46 -8.40 -15.68
C THR A 52 1.11 -7.58 -16.80
N GLU A 53 0.31 -7.14 -17.76
CA GLU A 53 0.75 -6.34 -18.91
C GLU A 53 1.18 -4.92 -18.52
N ASP A 54 0.69 -4.42 -17.39
CA ASP A 54 0.94 -3.05 -16.91
C ASP A 54 2.07 -3.00 -15.88
N ARG A 55 2.76 -4.12 -15.69
CA ARG A 55 3.79 -4.32 -14.68
C ARG A 55 4.85 -3.22 -14.64
N ALA A 56 5.39 -2.84 -15.80
CA ALA A 56 6.45 -1.83 -15.87
C ALA A 56 6.01 -0.47 -15.30
N VAL A 57 4.75 -0.09 -15.57
CA VAL A 57 4.18 1.15 -15.06
C VAL A 57 3.86 1.03 -13.57
N ALA A 58 3.34 -0.10 -13.13
CA ALA A 58 3.10 -0.38 -11.72
C ALA A 58 4.42 -0.40 -10.90
N GLU A 59 5.52 -0.95 -11.45
CA GLU A 59 6.84 -0.90 -10.83
C GLU A 59 7.38 0.53 -10.69
N ARG A 60 7.10 1.41 -11.66
CA ARG A 60 7.42 2.83 -11.55
C ARG A 60 6.66 3.47 -10.38
N LEU A 61 5.35 3.26 -10.33
CA LEU A 61 4.49 3.76 -9.25
C LEU A 61 4.98 3.27 -7.87
N PHE A 62 5.30 1.98 -7.76
CA PHE A 62 5.85 1.38 -6.54
C PHE A 62 7.14 2.06 -6.09
N LYS A 63 8.11 2.26 -7.01
CA LYS A 63 9.39 2.90 -6.71
C LYS A 63 9.19 4.33 -6.23
N GLU A 64 8.34 5.10 -6.89
CA GLU A 64 8.07 6.49 -6.53
C GLU A 64 7.36 6.59 -5.17
N LEU A 65 6.35 5.75 -4.89
CA LEU A 65 5.70 5.69 -3.58
C LEU A 65 6.68 5.32 -2.46
N THR A 66 7.54 4.31 -2.71
CA THR A 66 8.56 3.91 -1.74
C THR A 66 9.57 5.02 -1.50
N ALA A 67 10.00 5.74 -2.53
CA ALA A 67 10.90 6.89 -2.41
C ALA A 67 10.28 8.04 -1.58
N HIS A 68 8.95 8.15 -1.56
CA HIS A 68 8.21 9.11 -0.72
C HIS A 68 7.94 8.59 0.70
N GLY A 69 8.51 7.43 1.08
CA GLY A 69 8.44 6.88 2.43
C GLY A 69 7.20 6.04 2.73
N PHE A 70 6.38 5.68 1.73
CA PHE A 70 5.23 4.81 1.92
C PHE A 70 5.64 3.33 1.91
N ALA A 71 4.93 2.50 2.66
CA ALA A 71 5.09 1.05 2.63
C ALA A 71 4.24 0.46 1.48
N ALA A 72 4.76 0.58 0.24
CA ALA A 72 4.07 0.07 -0.94
C ALA A 72 4.28 -1.44 -1.11
N TRP A 73 3.22 -2.13 -1.53
CA TRP A 73 3.23 -3.56 -1.86
C TRP A 73 2.55 -3.81 -3.21
N MET A 74 3.18 -4.58 -4.09
CA MET A 74 2.66 -4.87 -5.43
C MET A 74 2.95 -6.27 -5.94
N ASP A 75 3.82 -7.05 -5.29
CA ASP A 75 4.39 -8.22 -5.94
C ASP A 75 3.95 -9.54 -5.31
N ARG A 76 3.25 -10.35 -6.09
CA ARG A 76 2.94 -11.75 -5.78
C ARG A 76 4.19 -12.62 -5.63
N ARG A 77 5.35 -12.19 -6.14
CA ARG A 77 6.62 -12.94 -6.09
C ARG A 77 7.29 -12.95 -4.70
N LYS A 78 6.85 -12.09 -3.80
CA LYS A 78 7.30 -12.13 -2.40
C LYS A 78 6.66 -13.27 -1.60
N LEU A 79 5.69 -13.97 -2.21
CA LEU A 79 5.02 -15.11 -1.60
C LEU A 79 5.86 -16.36 -1.83
N LEU A 80 6.17 -17.08 -0.74
CA LEU A 80 6.97 -18.29 -0.80
C LEU A 80 6.16 -19.45 -1.41
N PRO A 81 6.81 -20.37 -2.14
CA PRO A 81 6.14 -21.60 -2.61
C PRO A 81 5.51 -22.38 -1.46
N GLY A 82 4.29 -22.86 -1.63
CA GLY A 82 3.54 -23.60 -0.60
C GLY A 82 2.67 -22.75 0.32
N GLN A 83 2.65 -21.42 0.18
CA GLN A 83 1.71 -20.56 0.90
C GLN A 83 0.35 -20.50 0.19
N ASP A 84 -0.73 -20.31 0.95
CA ASP A 84 -2.07 -20.04 0.43
C ASP A 84 -2.12 -18.59 -0.12
N TRP A 85 -1.91 -18.48 -1.42
CA TRP A 85 -1.79 -17.20 -2.12
C TRP A 85 -3.04 -16.32 -2.06
N PRO A 86 -4.26 -16.87 -2.24
CA PRO A 86 -5.47 -16.05 -2.16
C PRO A 86 -5.61 -15.37 -0.81
N HIS A 87 -5.50 -16.12 0.29
CA HIS A 87 -5.61 -15.54 1.64
C HIS A 87 -4.53 -14.50 1.94
N ARG A 88 -3.29 -14.73 1.51
CA ARG A 88 -2.21 -13.77 1.73
C ARG A 88 -2.42 -12.44 0.99
N ILE A 89 -3.01 -12.49 -0.20
CA ILE A 89 -3.36 -11.29 -0.96
C ILE A 89 -4.54 -10.58 -0.28
N GLU A 90 -5.55 -11.31 0.15
CA GLU A 90 -6.69 -10.77 0.88
C GLU A 90 -6.26 -10.10 2.20
N ASP A 91 -5.39 -10.74 2.98
CA ASP A 91 -4.81 -10.18 4.19
C ASP A 91 -4.00 -8.91 3.90
N ALA A 92 -3.19 -8.92 2.84
CA ALA A 92 -2.40 -7.76 2.43
C ALA A 92 -3.29 -6.58 2.03
N ILE A 93 -4.39 -6.83 1.31
CA ILE A 93 -5.38 -5.81 0.96
C ILE A 93 -6.07 -5.30 2.23
N ALA A 94 -6.59 -6.19 3.07
CA ALA A 94 -7.32 -5.86 4.28
C ALA A 94 -6.46 -5.10 5.31
N SER A 95 -5.15 -5.37 5.33
CA SER A 95 -4.20 -4.69 6.21
C SER A 95 -3.62 -3.40 5.64
N SER A 96 -3.95 -3.02 4.40
CA SER A 96 -3.49 -1.80 3.77
C SER A 96 -4.34 -0.59 4.19
N ASP A 97 -3.71 0.58 4.25
CA ASP A 97 -4.40 1.84 4.52
C ASP A 97 -4.96 2.43 3.21
N PHE A 98 -4.34 2.09 2.08
CA PHE A 98 -4.81 2.48 0.74
C PHE A 98 -4.66 1.32 -0.25
N PHE A 99 -5.60 1.27 -1.19
CA PHE A 99 -5.56 0.35 -2.32
C PHE A 99 -5.56 1.14 -3.63
N ILE A 100 -4.47 1.06 -4.39
CA ILE A 100 -4.37 1.69 -5.71
C ILE A 100 -4.70 0.66 -6.79
N ALA A 101 -5.75 0.91 -7.57
CA ALA A 101 -6.17 0.07 -8.70
C ALA A 101 -5.68 0.68 -10.02
N CYS A 102 -4.74 0.03 -10.70
CA CYS A 102 -4.17 0.48 -11.97
C CYS A 102 -5.01 0.00 -13.15
N PHE A 103 -5.73 0.92 -13.81
CA PHE A 103 -6.54 0.62 -14.98
C PHE A 103 -5.83 1.02 -16.28
N SER A 104 -5.88 0.13 -17.26
CA SER A 104 -5.44 0.36 -18.64
C SER A 104 -6.46 -0.20 -19.63
N CYS A 105 -6.36 0.17 -20.89
CA CYS A 105 -7.18 -0.43 -21.96
C CYS A 105 -7.04 -1.95 -22.01
N LYS A 106 -5.92 -2.50 -21.56
CA LYS A 106 -5.67 -3.95 -21.49
C LYS A 106 -6.34 -4.58 -20.26
N SER A 107 -6.25 -3.92 -19.08
CA SER A 107 -6.71 -4.46 -17.81
C SER A 107 -8.23 -4.43 -17.63
N VAL A 108 -8.92 -3.41 -18.14
CA VAL A 108 -10.37 -3.20 -17.91
C VAL A 108 -11.25 -4.31 -18.50
N LYS A 109 -10.79 -4.97 -19.56
CA LYS A 109 -11.50 -6.07 -20.24
C LYS A 109 -11.07 -7.45 -19.78
N LYS A 110 -10.02 -7.53 -18.96
CA LYS A 110 -9.40 -8.80 -18.57
C LYS A 110 -10.17 -9.46 -17.44
N ARG A 111 -10.28 -10.80 -17.49
CA ARG A 111 -10.76 -11.64 -16.38
C ARG A 111 -9.55 -12.14 -15.57
N GLY A 112 -9.73 -12.45 -14.30
CA GLY A 112 -8.69 -13.07 -13.46
C GLY A 112 -8.37 -12.29 -12.19
N GLY A 113 -7.19 -12.55 -11.62
CA GLY A 113 -6.80 -12.10 -10.29
C GLY A 113 -6.93 -10.59 -10.05
N PHE A 114 -6.58 -9.75 -11.02
CA PHE A 114 -6.76 -8.30 -10.93
C PHE A 114 -8.21 -7.91 -10.59
N GLN A 115 -9.20 -8.52 -11.26
CA GLN A 115 -10.61 -8.27 -10.98
C GLN A 115 -11.06 -8.81 -9.61
N THR A 116 -10.45 -9.89 -9.15
CA THR A 116 -10.70 -10.46 -7.82
C THR A 116 -10.17 -9.52 -6.74
N GLU A 117 -8.95 -9.02 -6.88
CA GLU A 117 -8.34 -8.04 -5.98
C GLU A 117 -9.20 -6.76 -5.87
N ILE A 118 -9.69 -6.24 -7.00
CA ILE A 118 -10.58 -5.07 -6.99
C ILE A 118 -11.90 -5.35 -6.25
N ARG A 119 -12.51 -6.52 -6.45
CA ARG A 119 -13.74 -6.88 -5.72
C ARG A 119 -13.50 -6.99 -4.22
N HIS A 120 -12.37 -7.58 -3.83
CA HIS A 120 -12.00 -7.67 -2.43
C HIS A 120 -11.76 -6.26 -1.83
N ALA A 121 -11.03 -5.40 -2.55
CA ALA A 121 -10.81 -4.02 -2.13
C ALA A 121 -12.11 -3.21 -1.99
N LEU A 122 -13.07 -3.39 -2.89
CA LEU A 122 -14.40 -2.78 -2.78
C LEU A 122 -15.16 -3.29 -1.53
N SER A 123 -14.99 -4.56 -1.16
CA SER A 123 -15.54 -5.10 0.09
C SER A 123 -14.87 -4.47 1.31
N CYS A 124 -13.55 -4.34 1.32
CA CYS A 124 -12.82 -3.65 2.39
C CYS A 124 -13.23 -2.17 2.48
N ALA A 125 -13.36 -1.48 1.34
CA ALA A 125 -13.78 -0.09 1.29
C ALA A 125 -15.16 0.15 1.92
N SER A 126 -16.06 -0.84 1.88
CA SER A 126 -17.37 -0.73 2.55
C SER A 126 -17.30 -0.80 4.08
N SER A 127 -16.15 -1.17 4.64
CA SER A 127 -15.94 -1.33 6.09
C SER A 127 -15.13 -0.18 6.71
N VAL A 128 -14.56 0.73 5.89
CA VAL A 128 -13.89 1.92 6.41
C VAL A 128 -14.88 3.05 6.63
N PRO A 129 -14.56 4.05 7.49
CA PRO A 129 -15.41 5.23 7.68
C PRO A 129 -15.73 5.91 6.35
N LEU A 130 -16.95 6.50 6.26
CA LEU A 130 -17.45 7.08 4.99
C LEU A 130 -16.59 8.22 4.43
N ASP A 131 -15.89 8.94 5.31
CA ASP A 131 -15.01 10.05 4.93
C ASP A 131 -13.59 9.60 4.57
N ASP A 132 -13.28 8.30 4.77
CA ASP A 132 -11.96 7.75 4.51
C ASP A 132 -11.84 7.25 3.06
N VAL A 133 -10.70 7.57 2.44
CA VAL A 133 -10.37 7.09 1.09
C VAL A 133 -9.52 5.83 1.19
N PHE A 134 -10.11 4.67 0.93
CA PHE A 134 -9.38 3.41 0.83
C PHE A 134 -8.97 3.09 -0.60
N LEU A 135 -9.90 3.22 -1.56
CA LEU A 135 -9.68 2.89 -2.97
C LEU A 135 -9.29 4.13 -3.78
N ILE A 136 -8.13 4.09 -4.42
CA ILE A 136 -7.64 5.12 -5.34
C ILE A 136 -7.52 4.51 -6.74
N PRO A 137 -8.52 4.68 -7.63
CA PRO A 137 -8.41 4.22 -9.00
C PRO A 137 -7.47 5.14 -9.78
N VAL A 138 -6.51 4.56 -10.52
CA VAL A 138 -5.62 5.31 -11.40
C VAL A 138 -5.72 4.81 -12.83
N ARG A 139 -5.73 5.70 -13.82
CA ARG A 139 -5.64 5.34 -15.22
C ARG A 139 -4.21 5.48 -15.71
N LEU A 140 -3.73 4.44 -16.36
CA LEU A 140 -2.39 4.38 -16.94
C LEU A 140 -2.37 4.85 -18.39
N ASP A 141 -3.51 4.78 -19.06
CA ASP A 141 -3.78 5.23 -20.43
C ASP A 141 -5.23 5.72 -20.56
N ASP A 142 -5.65 6.13 -21.74
CA ASP A 142 -7.03 6.61 -21.98
C ASP A 142 -8.04 5.45 -22.03
N CYS A 143 -8.12 4.70 -20.95
CA CYS A 143 -9.11 3.64 -20.76
C CYS A 143 -10.38 4.16 -20.08
N ARG A 144 -11.46 3.41 -20.26
CA ARG A 144 -12.71 3.65 -19.53
C ARG A 144 -12.72 2.84 -18.23
N VAL A 145 -12.63 3.50 -17.09
CA VAL A 145 -12.78 2.84 -15.77
C VAL A 145 -14.17 2.20 -15.67
N PRO A 146 -14.30 1.01 -15.06
CA PRO A 146 -15.59 0.35 -14.87
C PRO A 146 -16.62 1.26 -14.20
N ALA A 147 -17.84 1.29 -14.74
CA ALA A 147 -18.90 2.19 -14.29
C ALA A 147 -19.24 2.06 -12.79
N ARG A 148 -19.08 0.86 -12.21
CA ARG A 148 -19.28 0.65 -10.76
C ARG A 148 -18.30 1.49 -9.94
N ILE A 149 -17.03 1.54 -10.33
CA ILE A 149 -16.00 2.32 -9.63
C ILE A 149 -16.22 3.81 -9.84
N GLN A 150 -16.54 4.23 -11.07
CA GLN A 150 -16.78 5.65 -11.40
C GLN A 150 -17.96 6.27 -10.63
N ARG A 151 -18.94 5.47 -10.21
CA ARG A 151 -20.10 5.96 -9.42
C ARG A 151 -19.73 6.29 -7.98
N GLU A 152 -18.75 5.59 -7.43
CA GLU A 152 -18.41 5.64 -6.01
C GLU A 152 -17.12 6.46 -5.77
N THR A 153 -16.22 6.54 -6.76
CA THR A 153 -14.89 7.12 -6.57
C THR A 153 -14.39 7.81 -7.84
N GLN A 154 -13.78 8.99 -7.69
CA GLN A 154 -13.07 9.65 -8.78
C GLN A 154 -11.72 8.97 -9.00
N TYR A 155 -11.31 8.85 -10.27
CA TYR A 155 -10.01 8.31 -10.65
C TYR A 155 -8.98 9.42 -10.89
N VAL A 156 -7.70 9.05 -10.83
CA VAL A 156 -6.57 9.92 -11.16
C VAL A 156 -5.93 9.44 -12.47
N ASP A 157 -5.68 10.36 -13.39
CA ASP A 157 -4.93 10.07 -14.61
C ASP A 157 -3.43 10.20 -14.35
N LEU A 158 -2.67 9.12 -14.63
CA LEU A 158 -1.22 9.12 -14.62
C LEU A 158 -0.64 9.43 -16.02
N PHE A 159 -1.49 9.85 -16.96
CA PHE A 159 -1.15 10.26 -18.31
C PHE A 159 -1.91 11.55 -18.67
N PRO A 160 -1.55 12.29 -19.70
CA PRO A 160 -0.29 12.21 -20.42
C PRO A 160 0.90 12.66 -19.57
N ASP A 161 0.65 13.40 -18.49
CA ASP A 161 1.68 13.88 -17.57
C ASP A 161 1.69 13.06 -16.27
N TRP A 162 2.67 12.17 -16.19
CA TRP A 162 2.85 11.32 -15.04
C TRP A 162 3.08 12.09 -13.74
N ALA A 163 3.90 13.15 -13.78
CA ALA A 163 4.27 13.89 -12.57
C ALA A 163 3.05 14.58 -11.95
N VAL A 164 2.22 15.20 -12.79
CA VAL A 164 0.97 15.83 -12.34
C VAL A 164 0.00 14.80 -11.76
N GLY A 165 -0.14 13.65 -12.42
CA GLY A 165 -1.00 12.57 -11.93
C GLY A 165 -0.50 11.99 -10.60
N PHE A 166 0.79 11.72 -10.50
CA PHE A 166 1.41 11.18 -9.28
C PHE A 166 1.29 12.15 -8.11
N GLU A 167 1.50 13.45 -8.30
CA GLU A 167 1.28 14.47 -7.27
C GLU A 167 -0.16 14.49 -6.75
N ARG A 168 -1.15 14.22 -7.59
CA ARG A 168 -2.55 14.07 -7.14
C ARG A 168 -2.73 12.87 -6.22
N VAL A 169 -2.13 11.73 -6.58
CA VAL A 169 -2.13 10.52 -5.72
C VAL A 169 -1.47 10.82 -4.37
N LEU A 170 -0.30 11.45 -4.37
CA LEU A 170 0.39 11.84 -3.13
C LEU A 170 -0.46 12.76 -2.25
N ARG A 171 -1.16 13.70 -2.86
CA ARG A 171 -2.03 14.64 -2.13
C ARG A 171 -3.18 13.93 -1.44
N ILE A 172 -3.80 12.94 -2.08
CA ILE A 172 -4.87 12.13 -1.48
C ILE A 172 -4.33 11.39 -0.25
N ILE A 173 -3.21 10.67 -0.40
CA ILE A 173 -2.61 9.88 0.68
C ILE A 173 -2.20 10.77 1.86
N LYS A 174 -1.49 11.88 1.59
CA LYS A 174 -1.01 12.80 2.63
C LYS A 174 -2.16 13.47 3.37
N ARG A 175 -3.22 13.88 2.66
CA ARG A 175 -4.38 14.53 3.29
C ARG A 175 -5.05 13.62 4.31
N GLN A 176 -5.26 12.36 3.98
CA GLN A 176 -5.91 11.43 4.89
C GLN A 176 -5.01 11.09 6.09
N ASN A 177 -3.70 10.93 5.87
CA ASN A 177 -2.75 10.70 6.97
C ASN A 177 -2.72 11.87 7.99
N LEU A 178 -2.91 13.10 7.52
CA LEU A 178 -2.99 14.28 8.40
C LEU A 178 -4.30 14.33 9.21
N LEU A 179 -5.36 13.68 8.73
CA LEU A 179 -6.65 13.62 9.43
C LEU A 179 -6.70 12.44 10.44
N ALA A 180 -5.84 11.44 10.28
CA ALA A 180 -5.74 10.27 11.14
C ALA A 180 -4.71 10.40 12.26
N ALA A 181 -3.89 11.46 12.28
CA ALA A 181 -2.88 11.77 13.28
C ALA A 181 -3.40 12.76 14.33
#